data_44a8b5455e5cb1442c1f645642a9be24
#
_entry.id   44a8b5455e5cb1442c1f645642a9be24
#
_cell.length_a   1.000
_cell.length_b   1.000
_cell.length_c   1.000
_cell.angle_alpha   90.00
_cell.angle_beta   90.00
_cell.angle_gamma   90.00
#
_symmetry.space_group_name_H-M   'P 1'
#
loop_
_entity.id
_entity.type
_entity.pdbx_description
1 polymer ?
#
loop_
_entity_poly.entity_id
_entity_poly.type
_entity_poly.pdbx_seq_one_letter_code
_entity_poly.pdbx_strand_id
1 'polypeptide(L)'
;MGSMKVMRTLAYAGLVAFIAEGCTGAPSTGFALPNLAAYQWQSRVLVIDTPTERDDEYLRQIRVFEAAQAGLLERNLQIVIRPLAPSFRVRLVGKDGGVKLDRNIPVESAALFALIDAMPMRRAEMSGR
;
A
#
# COMPACT_ATOMS: atom_id res chain seq x y z
N MET A 1 0.00 17.88 -4.73
CA MET A 1 -0.14 17.94 -3.28
C MET A 1 -1.54 17.63 -2.82
N GLY A 2 -2.53 18.32 -3.33
CA GLY A 2 -3.90 18.08 -2.90
C GLY A 2 -4.36 16.67 -3.11
N SER A 3 -3.98 16.05 -4.22
CA SER A 3 -4.46 14.72 -4.52
C SER A 3 -3.85 13.67 -3.58
N MET A 4 -2.62 13.87 -3.17
CA MET A 4 -2.01 12.94 -2.23
C MET A 4 -2.68 13.03 -0.87
N LYS A 5 -3.05 14.23 -0.45
CA LYS A 5 -3.80 14.40 0.77
C LYS A 5 -5.14 13.70 0.73
N VAL A 6 -5.84 13.84 -0.38
CA VAL A 6 -7.14 13.21 -0.54
C VAL A 6 -7.00 11.70 -0.50
N MET A 7 -6.01 11.19 -1.19
CA MET A 7 -5.76 9.76 -1.22
C MET A 7 -5.48 9.22 0.17
N ARG A 8 -4.66 9.95 0.92
CA ARG A 8 -4.33 9.53 2.27
C ARG A 8 -5.55 9.55 3.18
N THR A 9 -6.39 10.55 3.00
CA THR A 9 -7.58 10.66 3.80
C THR A 9 -8.54 9.50 3.55
N LEU A 10 -8.72 9.15 2.30
CA LEU A 10 -9.55 8.01 1.95
C LEU A 10 -9.02 6.72 2.54
N ALA A 11 -7.72 6.52 2.40
CA ALA A 11 -7.10 5.33 2.93
C ALA A 11 -7.27 5.26 4.43
N TYR A 12 -7.13 6.38 5.07
CA TYR A 12 -7.22 6.43 6.50
C TYR A 12 -8.64 6.11 6.98
N ALA A 13 -9.62 6.62 6.31
CA ALA A 13 -10.99 6.36 6.70
C ALA A 13 -11.32 4.88 6.61
N GLY A 14 -10.90 4.25 5.53
CA GLY A 14 -11.10 2.83 5.41
C GLY A 14 -10.31 2.04 6.42
N LEU A 15 -9.13 2.53 6.71
CA LEU A 15 -8.24 1.89 7.63
C LEU A 15 -8.80 1.87 9.05
N VAL A 16 -9.41 2.94 9.47
CA VAL A 16 -9.95 3.03 10.82
C VAL A 16 -10.89 1.87 11.09
N ALA A 17 -11.72 1.55 10.13
CA ALA A 17 -12.64 0.43 10.30
C ALA A 17 -11.88 -0.89 10.43
N PHE A 18 -10.86 -1.06 9.66
CA PHE A 18 -10.07 -2.28 9.76
C PHE A 18 -9.32 -2.40 11.05
N ILE A 19 -8.82 -1.29 11.56
CA ILE A 19 -8.09 -1.33 12.81
C ILE A 19 -8.97 -1.87 13.91
N ALA A 20 -10.22 -1.45 13.94
CA ALA A 20 -11.13 -1.92 14.95
C ALA A 20 -11.27 -3.45 14.89
N GLU A 21 -11.38 -3.97 13.71
CA GLU A 21 -11.48 -5.41 13.56
C GLU A 21 -10.18 -6.12 13.86
N GLY A 22 -9.10 -5.57 13.37
CA GLY A 22 -7.81 -6.18 13.56
C GLY A 22 -7.42 -6.30 15.01
N CYS A 23 -7.90 -5.38 15.81
CA CYS A 23 -7.59 -5.43 17.22
C CYS A 23 -8.17 -6.63 17.90
N THR A 24 -9.26 -7.13 17.41
CA THR A 24 -9.92 -8.20 18.10
C THR A 24 -9.30 -9.55 17.86
N GLY A 25 -8.62 -9.74 16.78
CA GLY A 25 -8.22 -11.08 16.54
C GLY A 25 -6.77 -11.32 16.45
N ALA A 26 -6.02 -10.38 16.59
CA ALA A 26 -4.70 -10.48 16.11
C ALA A 26 -3.72 -10.88 17.14
N PRO A 27 -3.32 -12.04 17.18
CA PRO A 27 -2.23 -12.35 18.02
C PRO A 27 -1.01 -11.96 17.29
N SER A 28 -0.42 -11.29 17.54
CA SER A 28 0.85 -11.28 17.66
C SER A 28 1.84 -11.12 16.64
N THR A 29 1.95 -11.86 15.75
CA THR A 29 3.13 -11.77 14.99
C THR A 29 3.00 -10.80 13.94
N GLY A 30 3.08 -9.69 14.08
CA GLY A 30 3.03 -8.75 13.05
C GLY A 30 1.63 -8.32 12.80
N PHE A 31 1.49 -7.26 12.13
CA PHE A 31 0.21 -6.67 11.82
C PHE A 31 -0.38 -7.41 10.61
N ALA A 32 -1.49 -8.07 10.80
CA ALA A 32 -2.11 -8.81 9.71
C ALA A 32 -2.58 -7.86 8.62
N LEU A 33 -2.66 -8.36 7.39
CA LEU A 33 -3.22 -7.57 6.31
C LEU A 33 -4.69 -7.27 6.59
N PRO A 34 -5.16 -6.09 6.17
CA PRO A 34 -6.59 -5.82 6.25
C PRO A 34 -7.34 -6.62 5.20
N ASN A 35 -8.66 -6.59 5.28
CA ASN A 35 -9.49 -7.21 4.26
C ASN A 35 -9.44 -6.35 3.00
N LEU A 36 -8.84 -6.87 1.96
CA LEU A 36 -8.67 -6.16 0.71
C LEU A 36 -9.53 -6.72 -0.43
N ALA A 37 -10.59 -7.44 -0.08
CA ALA A 37 -11.42 -8.10 -1.09
C ALA A 37 -12.00 -7.13 -2.11
N ALA A 38 -12.32 -5.91 -1.70
CA ALA A 38 -12.88 -4.92 -2.59
C ALA A 38 -11.92 -4.49 -3.69
N TYR A 39 -10.64 -4.66 -3.47
CA TYR A 39 -9.62 -4.27 -4.44
C TYR A 39 -9.24 -5.41 -5.38
N GLN A 40 -9.54 -6.64 -5.01
CA GLN A 40 -9.09 -7.79 -5.78
C GLN A 40 -9.59 -7.71 -7.22
N TRP A 41 -8.71 -7.98 -8.14
CA TRP A 41 -8.95 -7.94 -9.59
C TRP A 41 -9.14 -6.53 -10.15
N GLN A 42 -9.15 -5.51 -9.28
CA GLN A 42 -9.34 -4.13 -9.73
C GLN A 42 -8.12 -3.26 -9.51
N SER A 43 -7.50 -3.40 -8.35
CA SER A 43 -6.37 -2.55 -7.99
C SER A 43 -5.31 -3.33 -7.26
N ARG A 44 -4.08 -2.88 -7.42
CA ARG A 44 -2.98 -3.29 -6.56
C ARG A 44 -3.01 -2.40 -5.34
N VAL A 45 -2.57 -2.90 -4.20
CA VAL A 45 -2.67 -2.15 -2.97
C VAL A 45 -1.31 -2.11 -2.29
N LEU A 46 -0.90 -0.90 -1.89
CA LEU A 46 0.26 -0.72 -1.03
C LEU A 46 -0.26 -0.51 0.38
N VAL A 47 -0.01 -1.48 1.24
CA VAL A 47 -0.40 -1.38 2.64
C VAL A 47 0.82 -0.87 3.41
N ILE A 48 0.68 0.30 4.01
CA ILE A 48 1.75 0.91 4.79
C ILE A 48 1.34 0.91 6.25
N ASP A 49 2.02 0.09 7.01
CA ASP A 49 1.84 0.05 8.46
C ASP A 49 2.83 1.01 9.09
N THR A 50 2.38 1.77 10.06
CA THR A 50 3.26 2.71 10.75
C THR A 50 2.80 2.87 12.19
N PRO A 51 3.73 3.03 13.15
CA PRO A 51 3.32 3.32 14.53
C PRO A 51 2.57 4.65 14.62
N THR A 52 3.00 5.63 13.86
CA THR A 52 2.40 6.95 13.86
C THR A 52 2.66 7.60 12.52
N GLU A 53 1.86 8.60 12.18
CA GLU A 53 2.06 9.36 10.95
C GLU A 53 3.24 10.33 11.05
N ARG A 54 3.92 10.36 12.17
CA ARG A 54 5.14 11.14 12.35
C ARG A 54 6.39 10.28 12.26
N ASP A 55 6.23 8.99 12.07
CA ASP A 55 7.35 8.07 11.97
C ASP A 55 8.23 8.45 10.79
N ASP A 56 9.55 8.44 11.00
CA ASP A 56 10.49 8.89 9.98
C ASP A 56 10.42 8.04 8.72
N GLU A 57 10.31 6.74 8.87
CA GLU A 57 10.26 5.85 7.72
C GLU A 57 8.96 6.03 6.95
N TYR A 58 7.87 6.20 7.68
CA TYR A 58 6.59 6.50 7.06
C TYR A 58 6.66 7.80 6.25
N LEU A 59 7.21 8.85 6.84
CA LEU A 59 7.30 10.12 6.15
C LEU A 59 8.18 10.03 4.91
N ARG A 60 9.26 9.28 5.01
CA ARG A 60 10.14 9.06 3.87
C ARG A 60 9.42 8.33 2.75
N GLN A 61 8.66 7.30 3.11
CA GLN A 61 7.91 6.53 2.12
C GLN A 61 6.85 7.39 1.44
N ILE A 62 6.17 8.22 2.20
CA ILE A 62 5.14 9.09 1.64
C ILE A 62 5.76 10.07 0.65
N ARG A 63 6.93 10.61 0.95
CA ARG A 63 7.61 11.53 0.01
C ARG A 63 7.96 10.83 -1.30
N VAL A 64 8.41 9.59 -1.22
CA VAL A 64 8.71 8.81 -2.42
C VAL A 64 7.44 8.66 -3.27
N PHE A 65 6.33 8.31 -2.64
CA PHE A 65 5.09 8.07 -3.40
C PHE A 65 4.48 9.37 -3.90
N GLU A 66 4.62 10.46 -3.17
CA GLU A 66 4.16 11.76 -3.67
C GLU A 66 4.89 12.17 -4.95
N ALA A 67 6.18 11.89 -4.99
CA ALA A 67 6.98 12.25 -6.15
C ALA A 67 6.66 11.36 -7.36
N ALA A 68 6.05 10.19 -7.14
CA ALA A 68 5.81 9.22 -8.20
C ALA A 68 4.32 8.96 -8.43
N GLN A 69 3.48 9.92 -8.08
CA GLN A 69 2.03 9.73 -8.07
C GLN A 69 1.47 9.28 -9.42
N ALA A 70 1.95 9.86 -10.50
CA ALA A 70 1.46 9.49 -11.83
C ALA A 70 1.74 8.02 -12.14
N GLY A 71 2.92 7.55 -11.75
CA GLY A 71 3.28 6.14 -11.95
C GLY A 71 2.43 5.20 -11.12
N LEU A 72 2.06 5.62 -9.92
CA LEU A 72 1.17 4.83 -9.07
C LEU A 72 -0.21 4.70 -9.71
N LEU A 73 -0.73 5.80 -10.21
CA LEU A 73 -2.04 5.80 -10.85
C LEU A 73 -2.04 4.95 -12.11
N GLU A 74 -0.98 5.06 -12.89
CA GLU A 74 -0.86 4.28 -14.12
C GLU A 74 -0.94 2.79 -13.85
N ARG A 75 -0.43 2.35 -12.69
CA ARG A 75 -0.40 0.95 -12.31
C ARG A 75 -1.56 0.52 -11.44
N ASN A 76 -2.59 1.34 -11.36
CA ASN A 76 -3.79 1.06 -10.55
C ASN A 76 -3.43 0.75 -9.09
N LEU A 77 -2.53 1.54 -8.52
CA LEU A 77 -2.14 1.35 -7.14
C LEU A 77 -2.96 2.21 -6.21
N GLN A 78 -3.47 1.58 -5.16
CA GLN A 78 -4.14 2.26 -4.06
C GLN A 78 -3.25 2.17 -2.83
N ILE A 79 -3.26 3.21 -2.02
CA ILE A 79 -2.46 3.22 -0.80
C ILE A 79 -3.39 3.13 0.40
N VAL A 80 -3.14 2.15 1.25
CA VAL A 80 -3.89 1.97 2.50
C VAL A 80 -2.90 2.16 3.64
N ILE A 81 -3.16 3.14 4.48
CA ILE A 81 -2.27 3.48 5.60
C ILE A 81 -2.88 2.98 6.89
N ARG A 82 -2.09 2.25 7.66
CA ARG A 82 -2.53 1.66 8.91
C ARG A 82 -1.67 2.17 10.07
N PRO A 83 -2.16 3.16 10.81
CA PRO A 83 -1.44 3.66 11.99
C PRO A 83 -1.57 2.68 13.15
N LEU A 84 -0.83 2.95 14.19
CA LEU A 84 -0.85 2.16 15.42
C LEU A 84 -0.31 0.75 15.23
N ALA A 85 0.51 0.56 14.23
CA ALA A 85 1.20 -0.70 14.01
C ALA A 85 2.41 -0.79 14.92
N PRO A 86 2.91 -1.99 15.18
CA PRO A 86 4.10 -2.14 16.02
C PRO A 86 5.35 -1.50 15.42
N SER A 87 5.45 -1.49 14.09
CA SER A 87 6.62 -0.93 13.43
C SER A 87 6.25 -0.59 11.98
N PHE A 88 7.15 0.11 11.31
CA PHE A 88 6.96 0.43 9.90
C PHE A 88 7.05 -0.83 9.04
N ARG A 89 6.16 -0.93 8.09
CA ARG A 89 6.15 -2.05 7.14
C ARG A 89 5.39 -1.63 5.90
N VAL A 90 5.91 -1.97 4.74
CA VAL A 90 5.23 -1.70 3.49
C VAL A 90 5.07 -3.02 2.73
N ARG A 91 3.86 -3.30 2.30
CA ARG A 91 3.55 -4.51 1.55
C ARG A 91 2.81 -4.17 0.28
N LEU A 92 3.19 -4.82 -0.80
CA LEU A 92 2.49 -4.69 -2.07
C LEU A 92 1.63 -5.92 -2.26
N VAL A 93 0.34 -5.70 -2.46
CA VAL A 93 -0.61 -6.77 -2.75
C VAL A 93 -1.03 -6.63 -4.20
N GLY A 94 -0.88 -7.69 -4.96
CA GLY A 94 -1.25 -7.70 -6.37
C GLY A 94 -2.75 -7.72 -6.57
N LYS A 95 -3.17 -7.60 -7.82
CA LYS A 95 -4.59 -7.65 -8.15
C LYS A 95 -5.20 -9.02 -7.80
N ASP A 96 -4.40 -10.05 -7.80
CA ASP A 96 -4.86 -11.39 -7.44
C ASP A 96 -4.98 -11.60 -5.93
N GLY A 97 -4.62 -10.60 -5.15
CA GLY A 97 -4.70 -10.69 -3.69
C GLY A 97 -3.44 -11.22 -3.02
N GLY A 98 -2.44 -11.60 -3.77
CA GLY A 98 -1.21 -12.13 -3.21
C GLY A 98 -0.21 -11.05 -2.85
N VAL A 99 0.54 -11.26 -1.78
CA VAL A 99 1.59 -10.34 -1.38
C VAL A 99 2.79 -10.51 -2.28
N LYS A 100 3.21 -9.44 -2.92
CA LYS A 100 4.31 -9.45 -3.89
C LYS A 100 5.58 -8.81 -3.35
N LEU A 101 5.46 -7.99 -2.33
CA LEU A 101 6.59 -7.30 -1.72
C LEU A 101 6.26 -7.09 -0.25
N ASP A 102 7.27 -7.24 0.60
CA ASP A 102 7.10 -7.08 2.04
C ASP A 102 8.43 -6.57 2.58
N ARG A 103 8.44 -5.32 3.02
CA ARG A 103 9.67 -4.67 3.51
C ARG A 103 9.38 -3.92 4.79
N ASN A 104 10.39 -3.83 5.64
CA ASN A 104 10.29 -3.01 6.85
C ASN A 104 11.11 -1.72 6.74
N ILE A 105 11.53 -1.38 5.55
CA ILE A 105 12.18 -0.11 5.24
C ILE A 105 11.48 0.49 4.02
N PRO A 106 11.61 1.80 3.80
CA PRO A 106 10.96 2.42 2.65
C PRO A 106 11.44 1.85 1.31
N VAL A 107 10.52 1.78 0.38
CA VAL A 107 10.77 1.21 -0.96
C VAL A 107 10.86 2.35 -1.96
N GLU A 108 11.87 2.28 -2.82
CA GLU A 108 12.03 3.26 -3.89
C GLU A 108 10.99 3.03 -4.98
N SER A 109 10.51 4.12 -5.57
CA SER A 109 9.50 3.99 -6.61
C SER A 109 10.00 3.21 -7.82
N ALA A 110 11.25 3.42 -8.21
CA ALA A 110 11.79 2.70 -9.36
C ALA A 110 11.80 1.19 -9.14
N ALA A 111 12.18 0.75 -7.95
CA ALA A 111 12.21 -0.67 -7.64
C ALA A 111 10.79 -1.25 -7.61
N LEU A 112 9.87 -0.49 -7.03
CA LEU A 112 8.47 -0.90 -6.97
C LEU A 112 7.88 -1.04 -8.37
N PHE A 113 8.11 -0.06 -9.22
CA PHE A 113 7.55 -0.06 -10.56
C PHE A 113 8.15 -1.19 -11.42
N ALA A 114 9.44 -1.44 -11.27
CA ALA A 114 10.08 -2.54 -11.99
C ALA A 114 9.44 -3.88 -11.60
N LEU A 115 9.18 -4.06 -10.32
CA LEU A 115 8.54 -5.28 -9.85
C LEU A 115 7.14 -5.44 -10.42
N ILE A 116 6.36 -4.36 -10.38
CA ILE A 116 4.99 -4.41 -10.89
C ILE A 116 4.97 -4.64 -12.40
N ASP A 117 5.83 -3.96 -13.13
CA ASP A 117 5.84 -4.06 -14.58
C ASP A 117 6.27 -5.44 -15.08
N ALA A 118 6.90 -6.24 -14.23
CA ALA A 118 7.23 -7.61 -14.55
C ALA A 118 6.08 -8.59 -14.28
N MET A 119 5.01 -8.15 -13.65
CA MET A 119 3.89 -9.02 -13.33
C MET A 119 3.07 -9.35 -14.58
N PRO A 120 2.57 -10.59 -14.69
CA PRO A 120 1.81 -10.98 -15.90
C PRO A 120 0.61 -10.09 -16.18
N MET A 121 -0.18 -9.77 -15.17
CA MET A 121 -1.36 -8.93 -15.38
C MET A 121 -0.98 -7.53 -15.83
N ARG A 122 0.09 -6.97 -15.25
CA ARG A 122 0.56 -5.66 -15.67
C ARG A 122 1.07 -5.69 -17.11
N ARG A 123 1.78 -6.74 -17.46
CA ARG A 123 2.27 -6.88 -18.84
C ARG A 123 1.12 -6.96 -19.84
N ALA A 124 0.07 -7.66 -19.46
CA ALA A 124 -1.12 -7.71 -20.30
C ALA A 124 -1.78 -6.33 -20.42
N GLU A 125 -1.84 -5.58 -19.33
CA GLU A 125 -2.36 -4.23 -19.36
C GLU A 125 -1.58 -3.33 -20.32
N MET A 126 -0.25 -3.44 -20.27
CA MET A 126 0.61 -2.64 -21.14
C MET A 126 0.47 -3.07 -22.60
N SER A 127 0.32 -4.35 -22.85
CA SER A 127 0.17 -4.86 -24.21
C SER A 127 -1.14 -4.50 -24.85
N GLY A 128 -2.17 -4.32 -24.05
CA GLY A 128 -3.51 -4.00 -24.55
C GLY A 128 -3.66 -2.57 -25.01
N ARG A 129 -2.63 -1.76 -24.87
CA ARG A 129 -2.68 -0.36 -25.32
C ARG A 129 -2.23 -0.18 -26.78
#